data_fc7daa26560bfb7b503cc5aae8fd0952
#
_entry.id   fc7daa26560bfb7b503cc5aae8fd0952
#
_cell.length_a   1.000
_cell.length_b   1.000
_cell.length_c   1.000
_cell.angle_alpha   90.00
_cell.angle_beta   90.00
_cell.angle_gamma   90.00
#
_symmetry.space_group_name_H-M   'P 1'
#
loop_
_entity.id
_entity.type
_entity.pdbx_description
1 polymer ?
#
loop_
_entity_poly.entity_id
_entity_poly.type
_entity_poly.pdbx_seq_one_letter_code
_entity_poly.pdbx_strand_id
1 'polypeptide(L)'
;MTSAVQQMRSASAIDLQERFGKKKLFFVLAAAQAVLLLCILLFCSIKYEVSDDFIMEMVVSGAYTGHPDAHMMFSNIFIGWLFVPLYSLFPAISWYFWLQMLLCFLSFLALTYVLVQKLRLGTAVLTVVWITAFAARDLYILPQFTKTAIVASMCGCLLFVWALFEQNRRKCCVLGALLAITGCLVRRDAFFMAIAFSSVLVVYHIVICFKQKQMKLYEFFLKIAVPGIVFIVTIFLFNIVNALTYTANPDYTEYYTFTKIRSQILDYTWCDYEDLRDELTAIGVSENDYQMILHWDFADQAVFSTEKMQQVLDIINAHRVNLHPSIREALSMIRLRQLYYPMTLCCVLLGLFCAITNPKKFWVPAVLALMVLGFLVYFYRLGRWVYRVEFGFLFCAAVLIAYFCEPFFKRSKAAEALLCAAALLVGGWQGINYLPDNTAPIEDAVAYRMYVDGTFYYSASYSPEKYTKTVIPGKLRPEFLAQVNETPENLYVLDFGTAIQTLYYDFSVFKSSRACFPKNVLFLSGVTQSHPSVQDYIESLGFENTLAALPSKNVYYVSNTSSETRILTYFQEHGSPNVQVDNIETLDDYVVWKYTIK
;
A
#
# COMPACT_ATOMS: atom_id res chain seq x y z
N MET A 1 9.52 4.77 -62.35
CA MET A 1 9.18 5.75 -61.29
C MET A 1 7.77 5.55 -60.68
N THR A 2 6.79 5.07 -61.41
CA THR A 2 5.40 4.88 -60.98
C THR A 2 5.19 3.77 -59.92
N SER A 3 5.97 2.68 -59.97
CA SER A 3 5.78 1.51 -59.03
C SER A 3 6.30 1.81 -57.62
N ALA A 4 7.43 2.51 -57.46
CA ALA A 4 8.02 2.88 -56.18
C ALA A 4 7.15 3.91 -55.41
N VAL A 5 6.58 4.88 -56.16
CA VAL A 5 5.66 5.88 -55.57
C VAL A 5 4.34 5.25 -55.16
N GLN A 6 3.85 4.26 -55.88
CA GLN A 6 2.65 3.51 -55.56
C GLN A 6 2.87 2.59 -54.32
N GLN A 7 4.04 1.95 -54.24
CA GLN A 7 4.44 1.18 -53.02
C GLN A 7 4.64 2.08 -51.81
N MET A 8 5.25 3.26 -51.93
CA MET A 8 5.35 4.22 -50.82
C MET A 8 4.00 4.77 -50.38
N ARG A 9 3.06 5.03 -51.30
CA ARG A 9 1.70 5.47 -50.96
C ARG A 9 0.89 4.36 -50.29
N SER A 10 1.00 3.12 -50.72
CA SER A 10 0.34 1.98 -50.08
C SER A 10 0.92 1.69 -48.70
N ALA A 11 2.23 1.75 -48.51
CA ALA A 11 2.88 1.60 -47.23
C ALA A 11 2.48 2.70 -46.24
N SER A 12 2.41 3.97 -46.70
CA SER A 12 1.97 5.10 -45.86
C SER A 12 0.49 5.00 -45.48
N ALA A 13 -0.38 4.52 -46.38
CA ALA A 13 -1.80 4.33 -46.10
C ALA A 13 -2.04 3.19 -45.11
N ILE A 14 -1.29 2.08 -45.19
CA ILE A 14 -1.34 0.96 -44.23
C ILE A 14 -0.86 1.42 -42.85
N ASP A 15 0.23 2.20 -42.78
CA ASP A 15 0.73 2.74 -41.50
C ASP A 15 -0.28 3.69 -40.84
N LEU A 16 -0.94 4.55 -41.61
CA LEU A 16 -1.99 5.45 -41.15
C LEU A 16 -3.21 4.67 -40.62
N GLN A 17 -3.63 3.64 -41.34
CA GLN A 17 -4.78 2.81 -40.92
C GLN A 17 -4.46 2.01 -39.67
N GLU A 18 -3.24 1.51 -39.52
CA GLU A 18 -2.79 0.83 -38.29
C GLU A 18 -2.71 1.79 -37.09
N ARG A 19 -2.14 2.98 -37.29
CA ARG A 19 -2.09 4.03 -36.24
C ARG A 19 -3.48 4.48 -35.81
N PHE A 20 -4.42 4.64 -36.74
CA PHE A 20 -5.79 4.99 -36.44
C PHE A 20 -6.48 3.87 -35.64
N GLY A 21 -6.25 2.61 -36.02
CA GLY A 21 -6.75 1.43 -35.31
C GLY A 21 -6.23 1.36 -33.86
N LYS A 22 -4.94 1.60 -33.64
CA LYS A 22 -4.33 1.62 -32.30
C LYS A 22 -4.90 2.76 -31.44
N LYS A 23 -5.09 3.94 -32.00
CA LYS A 23 -5.69 5.07 -31.31
C LYS A 23 -7.13 4.75 -30.86
N LYS A 24 -7.94 4.19 -31.77
CA LYS A 24 -9.31 3.77 -31.47
C LYS A 24 -9.34 2.71 -30.37
N LEU A 25 -8.48 1.69 -30.47
CA LEU A 25 -8.37 0.64 -29.46
C LEU A 25 -8.01 1.20 -28.07
N PHE A 26 -7.04 2.13 -28.01
CA PHE A 26 -6.68 2.78 -26.77
C PHE A 26 -7.90 3.46 -26.12
N PHE A 27 -8.66 4.24 -26.86
CA PHE A 27 -9.84 4.92 -26.31
C PHE A 27 -10.94 3.95 -25.88
N VAL A 28 -11.13 2.83 -26.60
CA VAL A 28 -12.11 1.80 -26.22
C VAL A 28 -11.71 1.16 -24.89
N LEU A 29 -10.44 0.77 -24.75
CA LEU A 29 -9.96 0.16 -23.49
C LEU A 29 -9.93 1.17 -22.34
N ALA A 30 -9.55 2.43 -22.59
CA ALA A 30 -9.59 3.49 -21.60
C ALA A 30 -11.03 3.76 -21.12
N ALA A 31 -11.98 3.79 -22.04
CA ALA A 31 -13.40 3.94 -21.69
C ALA A 31 -13.91 2.73 -20.87
N ALA A 32 -13.53 1.50 -21.24
CA ALA A 32 -13.88 0.32 -20.48
C ALA A 32 -13.30 0.35 -19.04
N GLN A 33 -12.06 0.81 -18.87
CA GLN A 33 -11.45 1.00 -17.56
C GLN A 33 -12.14 2.10 -16.73
N ALA A 34 -12.54 3.21 -17.37
CA ALA A 34 -13.30 4.27 -16.72
C ALA A 34 -14.68 3.79 -16.28
N VAL A 35 -15.39 3.01 -17.11
CA VAL A 35 -16.66 2.39 -16.76
C VAL A 35 -16.48 1.39 -15.59
N LEU A 36 -15.44 0.55 -15.62
CA LEU A 36 -15.15 -0.35 -14.51
C LEU A 36 -14.93 0.40 -13.20
N LEU A 37 -14.10 1.45 -13.22
CA LEU A 37 -13.87 2.29 -12.04
C LEU A 37 -15.18 2.91 -11.56
N LEU A 38 -15.98 3.48 -12.46
CA LEU A 38 -17.27 4.07 -12.10
C LEU A 38 -18.22 3.04 -11.48
N CYS A 39 -18.30 1.84 -12.05
CA CYS A 39 -19.11 0.75 -11.48
C CYS A 39 -18.64 0.38 -10.07
N ILE A 40 -17.33 0.29 -9.85
CA ILE A 40 -16.78 0.00 -8.52
C ILE A 40 -17.12 1.12 -7.53
N LEU A 41 -16.94 2.38 -7.93
CA LEU A 41 -17.26 3.53 -7.07
C LEU A 41 -18.74 3.62 -6.70
N LEU A 42 -19.63 3.15 -7.57
CA LEU A 42 -21.10 3.22 -7.37
C LEU A 42 -21.68 2.00 -6.65
N PHE A 43 -21.10 0.82 -6.83
CA PHE A 43 -21.73 -0.45 -6.44
C PHE A 43 -20.92 -1.29 -5.45
N CYS A 44 -19.64 -0.95 -5.18
CA CYS A 44 -18.82 -1.71 -4.26
C CYS A 44 -18.63 -1.00 -2.91
N SER A 45 -18.52 -1.77 -1.85
CA SER A 45 -18.08 -1.29 -0.54
C SER A 45 -16.57 -1.10 -0.55
N ILE A 46 -16.13 0.15 -0.64
CA ILE A 46 -14.70 0.50 -0.71
C ILE A 46 -14.20 0.82 0.68
N LYS A 47 -13.10 0.18 1.08
CA LYS A 47 -12.41 0.42 2.35
C LYS A 47 -10.90 0.37 2.15
N TYR A 48 -10.15 1.13 2.95
CA TYR A 48 -8.69 0.96 2.97
C TYR A 48 -8.33 -0.45 3.44
N GLU A 49 -7.32 -1.04 2.84
CA GLU A 49 -6.86 -2.39 3.24
C GLU A 49 -6.28 -2.40 4.65
N VAL A 50 -5.63 -1.32 5.07
CA VAL A 50 -5.01 -1.17 6.39
C VAL A 50 -5.27 0.22 6.96
N SER A 51 -5.13 0.34 8.29
CA SER A 51 -5.32 1.60 9.03
C SER A 51 -4.35 2.70 8.66
N ASP A 52 -3.15 2.36 8.18
CA ASP A 52 -2.12 3.35 7.85
C ASP A 52 -2.65 4.46 6.93
N ASP A 53 -3.48 4.09 5.93
CA ASP A 53 -4.07 5.03 4.97
C ASP A 53 -5.02 6.01 5.66
N PHE A 54 -5.86 5.49 6.56
CA PHE A 54 -6.79 6.32 7.31
C PHE A 54 -6.06 7.23 8.30
N ILE A 55 -5.08 6.73 9.01
CA ILE A 55 -4.29 7.49 9.97
C ILE A 55 -3.52 8.61 9.28
N MET A 56 -2.91 8.34 8.11
CA MET A 56 -2.26 9.39 7.32
C MET A 56 -3.26 10.46 6.86
N GLU A 57 -4.45 10.06 6.47
CA GLU A 57 -5.51 11.00 6.11
C GLU A 57 -5.96 11.83 7.31
N MET A 58 -6.08 11.24 8.51
CA MET A 58 -6.42 11.96 9.73
C MET A 58 -5.39 13.05 10.05
N VAL A 59 -4.09 12.74 9.95
CA VAL A 59 -3.02 13.71 10.20
C VAL A 59 -3.08 14.85 9.18
N VAL A 60 -3.08 14.51 7.89
CA VAL A 60 -3.00 15.54 6.84
C VAL A 60 -4.28 16.36 6.67
N SER A 61 -5.42 15.81 7.05
CA SER A 61 -6.69 16.54 7.07
C SER A 61 -6.90 17.39 8.33
N GLY A 62 -6.16 17.09 9.39
CA GLY A 62 -6.37 17.68 10.71
C GLY A 62 -7.63 17.16 11.41
N ALA A 63 -8.06 15.95 11.11
CA ALA A 63 -9.22 15.32 11.75
C ALA A 63 -8.99 15.10 13.25
N TYR A 64 -7.77 14.69 13.59
CA TYR A 64 -7.38 14.32 14.94
C TYR A 64 -7.05 15.57 15.82
N THR A 65 -6.35 16.54 15.25
CA THR A 65 -5.79 17.69 15.99
C THR A 65 -6.52 19.01 15.73
N GLY A 66 -7.45 19.04 14.79
CA GLY A 66 -8.10 20.26 14.31
C GLY A 66 -7.29 21.04 13.27
N HIS A 67 -5.99 20.76 13.11
CA HIS A 67 -5.08 21.44 12.19
C HIS A 67 -4.41 20.45 11.22
N PRO A 68 -4.50 20.69 9.89
CA PRO A 68 -3.82 19.88 8.90
C PRO A 68 -2.30 19.89 9.07
N ASP A 69 -1.67 18.72 9.01
CA ASP A 69 -0.22 18.57 9.09
C ASP A 69 0.35 17.85 7.86
N ALA A 70 1.42 18.38 7.30
CA ALA A 70 2.05 17.82 6.10
C ALA A 70 2.94 16.61 6.37
N HIS A 71 3.32 16.33 7.62
CA HIS A 71 4.22 15.25 8.00
C HIS A 71 3.50 13.90 8.05
N MET A 72 3.21 13.39 6.86
CA MET A 72 2.53 12.11 6.68
C MET A 72 3.51 10.94 6.82
N MET A 73 3.69 10.40 7.96
CA MET A 73 4.59 9.30 8.38
C MET A 73 5.30 8.48 7.28
N PHE A 74 4.55 7.99 6.29
CA PHE A 74 5.05 7.05 5.28
C PHE A 74 5.17 7.66 3.87
N SER A 75 4.65 8.87 3.67
CA SER A 75 4.69 9.59 2.40
C SER A 75 5.67 10.76 2.46
N ASN A 76 6.16 11.16 1.28
CA ASN A 76 7.05 12.30 1.17
C ASN A 76 6.33 13.61 1.50
N ILE A 77 7.01 14.55 2.12
CA ILE A 77 6.47 15.85 2.55
C ILE A 77 5.74 16.62 1.44
N PHE A 78 6.17 16.46 0.18
CA PHE A 78 5.51 17.09 -0.97
C PHE A 78 4.05 16.65 -1.15
N ILE A 79 3.71 15.41 -0.78
CA ILE A 79 2.31 14.95 -0.78
C ILE A 79 1.52 15.66 0.31
N GLY A 80 2.09 15.82 1.50
CA GLY A 80 1.47 16.60 2.58
C GLY A 80 1.29 18.07 2.19
N TRP A 81 2.30 18.71 1.61
CA TRP A 81 2.19 20.10 1.12
C TRP A 81 1.13 20.27 0.04
N LEU A 82 0.88 19.25 -0.78
CA LEU A 82 -0.24 19.25 -1.72
C LEU A 82 -1.59 19.20 -0.99
N PHE A 83 -1.70 18.35 0.03
CA PHE A 83 -2.97 18.09 0.69
C PHE A 83 -3.38 19.15 1.72
N VAL A 84 -2.45 19.71 2.47
CA VAL A 84 -2.76 20.71 3.50
C VAL A 84 -3.63 21.86 2.97
N PRO A 85 -3.30 22.55 1.86
CA PRO A 85 -4.17 23.60 1.31
C PRO A 85 -5.49 23.03 0.79
N LEU A 86 -5.52 21.82 0.22
CA LEU A 86 -6.76 21.21 -0.29
C LEU A 86 -7.74 20.91 0.86
N TYR A 87 -7.28 20.34 1.97
CA TYR A 87 -8.11 20.09 3.15
C TYR A 87 -8.48 21.39 3.89
N SER A 88 -7.66 22.43 3.81
CA SER A 88 -7.99 23.73 4.37
C SER A 88 -9.13 24.41 3.58
N LEU A 89 -9.13 24.29 2.25
CA LEU A 89 -10.13 24.89 1.38
C LEU A 89 -11.41 24.05 1.27
N PHE A 90 -11.29 22.72 1.22
CA PHE A 90 -12.37 21.78 1.00
C PHE A 90 -12.29 20.60 1.98
N PRO A 91 -12.58 20.82 3.27
CA PRO A 91 -12.34 19.85 4.34
C PRO A 91 -13.25 18.62 4.28
N ALA A 92 -14.35 18.66 3.53
CA ALA A 92 -15.30 17.54 3.44
C ALA A 92 -14.87 16.44 2.43
N ILE A 93 -13.92 16.74 1.54
CA ILE A 93 -13.50 15.84 0.48
C ILE A 93 -12.30 15.03 0.95
N SER A 94 -12.32 13.70 0.82
CA SER A 94 -11.15 12.86 1.07
C SER A 94 -10.16 12.94 -0.11
N TRP A 95 -9.32 13.97 -0.13
CA TRP A 95 -8.32 14.19 -1.16
C TRP A 95 -7.31 13.05 -1.25
N TYR A 96 -7.01 12.45 -0.11
CA TYR A 96 -6.11 11.32 0.00
C TYR A 96 -6.62 10.10 -0.78
N PHE A 97 -7.89 9.75 -0.61
CA PHE A 97 -8.55 8.68 -1.36
C PHE A 97 -8.58 8.98 -2.87
N TRP A 98 -9.00 10.19 -3.23
CA TRP A 98 -9.11 10.55 -4.65
C TRP A 98 -7.77 10.60 -5.38
N LEU A 99 -6.68 10.97 -4.70
CA LEU A 99 -5.34 10.87 -5.28
C LEU A 99 -4.97 9.41 -5.58
N GLN A 100 -5.26 8.47 -4.69
CA GLN A 100 -4.99 7.05 -4.93
C GLN A 100 -5.79 6.52 -6.13
N MET A 101 -7.09 6.83 -6.20
CA MET A 101 -7.94 6.44 -7.34
C MET A 101 -7.42 7.01 -8.67
N LEU A 102 -7.06 8.29 -8.67
CA LEU A 102 -6.50 8.97 -9.85
C LEU A 102 -5.17 8.33 -10.29
N LEU A 103 -4.25 8.08 -9.36
CA LEU A 103 -2.96 7.48 -9.67
C LEU A 103 -3.10 6.06 -10.23
N CYS A 104 -3.95 5.23 -9.65
CA CYS A 104 -4.22 3.90 -10.16
C CYS A 104 -4.83 3.95 -11.56
N PHE A 105 -5.80 4.83 -11.79
CA PHE A 105 -6.43 5.01 -13.10
C PHE A 105 -5.43 5.49 -14.17
N LEU A 106 -4.64 6.53 -13.86
CA LEU A 106 -3.60 7.04 -14.78
C LEU A 106 -2.54 5.98 -15.07
N SER A 107 -2.21 5.14 -14.09
CA SER A 107 -1.27 4.03 -14.25
C SER A 107 -1.79 2.99 -15.25
N PHE A 108 -3.05 2.60 -15.14
CA PHE A 108 -3.66 1.70 -16.10
C PHE A 108 -3.78 2.32 -17.50
N LEU A 109 -4.03 3.63 -17.61
CA LEU A 109 -4.00 4.32 -18.89
C LEU A 109 -2.60 4.31 -19.51
N ALA A 110 -1.54 4.54 -18.71
CA ALA A 110 -0.16 4.48 -19.16
C ALA A 110 0.21 3.06 -19.64
N LEU A 111 -0.12 2.04 -18.86
CA LEU A 111 0.04 0.63 -19.21
C LEU A 111 -0.68 0.30 -20.53
N THR A 112 -1.96 0.63 -20.61
CA THR A 112 -2.80 0.40 -21.81
C THR A 112 -2.20 1.08 -23.03
N TYR A 113 -1.76 2.32 -22.88
CA TYR A 113 -1.15 3.06 -23.98
C TYR A 113 0.10 2.35 -24.51
N VAL A 114 1.03 1.95 -23.64
CA VAL A 114 2.26 1.26 -24.04
C VAL A 114 1.94 -0.09 -24.70
N LEU A 115 1.07 -0.91 -24.09
CA LEU A 115 0.74 -2.23 -24.63
C LEU A 115 0.03 -2.15 -25.99
N VAL A 116 -0.92 -1.22 -26.15
CA VAL A 116 -1.60 -0.98 -27.45
C VAL A 116 -0.64 -0.49 -28.53
N GLN A 117 0.33 0.36 -28.18
CA GLN A 117 1.33 0.82 -29.16
C GLN A 117 2.28 -0.30 -29.57
N LYS A 118 2.63 -1.20 -28.65
CA LYS A 118 3.64 -2.24 -28.86
C LYS A 118 3.07 -3.54 -29.41
N LEU A 119 1.94 -4.01 -28.88
CA LEU A 119 1.38 -5.33 -29.15
C LEU A 119 0.34 -5.31 -30.29
N ARG A 120 0.03 -6.48 -30.83
CA ARG A 120 -1.11 -6.68 -31.73
C ARG A 120 -2.42 -6.58 -30.97
N LEU A 121 -3.51 -6.27 -31.68
CA LEU A 121 -4.82 -5.98 -31.11
C LEU A 121 -5.29 -7.02 -30.08
N GLY A 122 -5.38 -8.30 -30.44
CA GLY A 122 -5.87 -9.35 -29.53
C GLY A 122 -4.95 -9.54 -28.32
N THR A 123 -3.63 -9.48 -28.51
CA THR A 123 -2.66 -9.59 -27.42
C THR A 123 -2.74 -8.37 -26.49
N ALA A 124 -2.91 -7.17 -27.05
CA ALA A 124 -3.07 -5.96 -26.25
C ALA A 124 -4.37 -6.01 -25.42
N VAL A 125 -5.49 -6.43 -26.02
CA VAL A 125 -6.76 -6.61 -25.31
C VAL A 125 -6.60 -7.64 -24.19
N LEU A 126 -6.03 -8.81 -24.49
CA LEU A 126 -5.85 -9.88 -23.51
C LEU A 126 -5.02 -9.41 -22.31
N THR A 127 -3.85 -8.83 -22.55
CA THR A 127 -2.93 -8.42 -21.48
C THR A 127 -3.50 -7.28 -20.64
N VAL A 128 -4.13 -6.28 -21.27
CA VAL A 128 -4.74 -5.15 -20.56
C VAL A 128 -5.93 -5.61 -19.72
N VAL A 129 -6.83 -6.41 -20.31
CA VAL A 129 -8.04 -6.89 -19.59
C VAL A 129 -7.64 -7.79 -18.42
N TRP A 130 -6.70 -8.72 -18.61
CA TRP A 130 -6.28 -9.60 -17.51
C TRP A 130 -5.63 -8.84 -16.38
N ILE A 131 -4.62 -8.01 -16.65
CA ILE A 131 -3.97 -7.24 -15.57
C ILE A 131 -4.98 -6.36 -14.85
N THR A 132 -5.87 -5.68 -15.58
CA THR A 132 -6.90 -4.84 -14.96
C THR A 132 -7.86 -5.65 -14.10
N ALA A 133 -8.39 -6.77 -14.62
CA ALA A 133 -9.36 -7.60 -13.89
C ALA A 133 -8.76 -8.24 -12.62
N PHE A 134 -7.50 -8.69 -12.68
CA PHE A 134 -6.85 -9.33 -11.53
C PHE A 134 -6.33 -8.32 -10.49
N ALA A 135 -6.10 -7.06 -10.87
CA ALA A 135 -5.62 -6.03 -9.95
C ALA A 135 -6.73 -5.08 -9.44
N ALA A 136 -7.90 -5.05 -10.09
CA ALA A 136 -8.93 -4.04 -9.82
C ALA A 136 -9.42 -4.05 -8.36
N ARG A 137 -9.61 -5.23 -7.75
CA ARG A 137 -10.00 -5.35 -6.36
C ARG A 137 -8.97 -4.70 -5.43
N ASP A 138 -7.71 -5.07 -5.60
CA ASP A 138 -6.61 -4.62 -4.77
C ASP A 138 -6.34 -3.12 -4.87
N LEU A 139 -6.71 -2.50 -5.98
CA LEU A 139 -6.41 -1.10 -6.26
C LEU A 139 -7.60 -0.16 -6.07
N TYR A 140 -8.82 -0.66 -6.31
CA TYR A 140 -10.01 0.19 -6.31
C TYR A 140 -10.97 -0.13 -5.17
N ILE A 141 -11.04 -1.39 -4.71
CA ILE A 141 -11.96 -1.80 -3.63
C ILE A 141 -11.23 -1.83 -2.28
N LEU A 142 -9.97 -2.28 -2.28
CA LEU A 142 -9.09 -2.29 -1.11
C LEU A 142 -7.85 -1.39 -1.37
N PRO A 143 -8.05 -0.08 -1.61
CA PRO A 143 -6.94 0.83 -1.84
C PRO A 143 -5.97 0.84 -0.67
N GLN A 144 -4.70 0.93 -1.02
CA GLN A 144 -3.61 1.01 -0.06
C GLN A 144 -2.43 1.74 -0.70
N PHE A 145 -1.88 2.73 -0.01
CA PHE A 145 -0.89 3.65 -0.57
C PHE A 145 0.36 2.97 -1.13
N THR A 146 0.82 1.86 -0.53
CA THR A 146 1.98 1.10 -1.06
C THR A 146 1.65 0.46 -2.40
N LYS A 147 0.46 -0.14 -2.54
CA LYS A 147 0.01 -0.72 -3.81
C LYS A 147 -0.14 0.36 -4.87
N THR A 148 -0.76 1.48 -4.51
CA THR A 148 -0.89 2.66 -5.40
C THR A 148 0.48 3.16 -5.86
N ALA A 149 1.44 3.31 -4.93
CA ALA A 149 2.79 3.76 -5.22
C ALA A 149 3.55 2.81 -6.16
N ILE A 150 3.45 1.49 -5.93
CA ILE A 150 4.08 0.47 -6.79
C ILE A 150 3.52 0.54 -8.21
N VAL A 151 2.20 0.61 -8.34
CA VAL A 151 1.52 0.63 -9.63
C VAL A 151 1.85 1.90 -10.40
N ALA A 152 1.83 3.07 -9.74
CA ALA A 152 2.21 4.34 -10.34
C ALA A 152 3.70 4.34 -10.76
N SER A 153 4.58 3.85 -9.88
CA SER A 153 6.00 3.75 -10.18
C SER A 153 6.29 2.81 -11.35
N MET A 154 5.71 1.61 -11.34
CA MET A 154 5.95 0.60 -12.38
C MET A 154 5.41 1.02 -13.74
N CYS A 155 4.17 1.50 -13.81
CA CYS A 155 3.57 1.95 -15.06
C CYS A 155 4.22 3.25 -15.56
N GLY A 156 4.61 4.14 -14.64
CA GLY A 156 5.39 5.33 -14.96
C GLY A 156 6.76 4.98 -15.54
N CYS A 157 7.52 4.10 -14.90
CA CYS A 157 8.80 3.60 -15.40
C CYS A 157 8.67 2.89 -16.76
N LEU A 158 7.62 2.05 -16.92
CA LEU A 158 7.33 1.41 -18.19
C LEU A 158 7.12 2.43 -19.31
N LEU A 159 6.27 3.43 -19.08
CA LEU A 159 6.00 4.49 -20.06
C LEU A 159 7.25 5.33 -20.34
N PHE A 160 8.01 5.68 -19.30
CA PHE A 160 9.25 6.45 -19.40
C PHE A 160 10.30 5.70 -20.23
N VAL A 161 10.63 4.46 -19.86
CA VAL A 161 11.65 3.65 -20.54
C VAL A 161 11.22 3.37 -21.99
N TRP A 162 9.96 2.95 -22.20
CA TRP A 162 9.46 2.74 -23.56
C TRP A 162 9.58 4.00 -24.42
N ALA A 163 9.21 5.17 -23.89
CA ALA A 163 9.28 6.44 -24.62
C ALA A 163 10.71 6.93 -24.89
N LEU A 164 11.67 6.59 -24.03
CA LEU A 164 13.09 6.91 -24.25
C LEU A 164 13.67 6.19 -25.48
N PHE A 165 13.28 4.93 -25.67
CA PHE A 165 13.80 4.11 -26.77
C PHE A 165 12.98 4.25 -28.06
N GLU A 166 11.73 4.78 -27.99
CA GLU A 166 10.90 5.10 -29.13
C GLU A 166 11.13 6.56 -29.55
N GLN A 167 11.61 6.77 -30.78
CA GLN A 167 11.96 8.11 -31.28
C GLN A 167 10.75 9.06 -31.26
N ASN A 168 10.99 10.34 -30.86
CA ASN A 168 10.02 11.45 -30.84
C ASN A 168 8.83 11.35 -29.89
N ARG A 169 8.95 10.64 -28.75
CA ARG A 169 7.88 10.49 -27.76
C ARG A 169 8.11 11.29 -26.46
N ARG A 170 8.67 12.51 -26.59
CA ARG A 170 9.04 13.36 -25.42
C ARG A 170 7.90 13.56 -24.42
N LYS A 171 6.66 13.78 -24.88
CA LYS A 171 5.49 13.94 -23.98
C LYS A 171 5.24 12.70 -23.13
N CYS A 172 5.32 11.52 -23.74
CA CYS A 172 5.16 10.26 -23.01
C CYS A 172 6.29 10.04 -22.00
N CYS A 173 7.52 10.43 -22.35
CA CYS A 173 8.66 10.38 -21.44
C CYS A 173 8.42 11.26 -20.19
N VAL A 174 7.98 12.51 -20.37
CA VAL A 174 7.66 13.42 -19.26
C VAL A 174 6.50 12.88 -18.42
N LEU A 175 5.41 12.42 -19.05
CA LEU A 175 4.26 11.86 -18.32
C LEU A 175 4.64 10.60 -17.53
N GLY A 176 5.47 9.72 -18.13
CA GLY A 176 5.98 8.53 -17.44
C GLY A 176 6.85 8.89 -16.24
N ALA A 177 7.75 9.87 -16.40
CA ALA A 177 8.59 10.37 -15.31
C ALA A 177 7.74 10.98 -14.18
N LEU A 178 6.77 11.84 -14.52
CA LEU A 178 5.88 12.44 -13.53
C LEU A 178 5.09 11.39 -12.74
N LEU A 179 4.53 10.40 -13.42
CA LEU A 179 3.78 9.32 -12.77
C LEU A 179 4.69 8.49 -11.85
N ALA A 180 5.90 8.13 -12.29
CA ALA A 180 6.85 7.38 -11.48
C ALA A 180 7.36 8.18 -10.27
N ILE A 181 7.64 9.48 -10.45
CA ILE A 181 8.03 10.40 -9.37
C ILE A 181 6.89 10.50 -8.34
N THR A 182 5.64 10.69 -8.79
CA THR A 182 4.50 10.74 -7.86
C THR A 182 4.37 9.43 -7.08
N GLY A 183 4.54 8.28 -7.72
CA GLY A 183 4.61 6.99 -7.02
C GLY A 183 5.72 6.95 -5.96
N CYS A 184 6.90 7.48 -6.27
CA CYS A 184 8.00 7.62 -5.30
C CYS A 184 7.66 8.55 -4.13
N LEU A 185 6.95 9.66 -4.40
CA LEU A 185 6.51 10.59 -3.36
C LEU A 185 5.44 9.98 -2.45
N VAL A 186 4.57 9.13 -2.99
CA VAL A 186 3.60 8.38 -2.16
C VAL A 186 4.32 7.35 -1.29
N ARG A 187 5.26 6.55 -1.84
CA ARG A 187 6.11 5.64 -1.06
C ARG A 187 7.43 5.32 -1.76
N ARG A 188 8.51 5.78 -1.15
CA ARG A 188 9.88 5.61 -1.68
C ARG A 188 10.27 4.15 -1.91
N ASP A 189 10.00 3.27 -0.95
CA ASP A 189 10.42 1.86 -1.03
C ASP A 189 9.71 1.10 -2.15
N ALA A 190 8.45 1.45 -2.40
CA ALA A 190 7.67 0.93 -3.53
C ALA A 190 8.27 1.33 -4.89
N PHE A 191 8.79 2.54 -5.00
CA PHE A 191 9.49 3.00 -6.20
C PHE A 191 10.78 2.20 -6.44
N PHE A 192 11.59 1.94 -5.43
CA PHE A 192 12.81 1.13 -5.59
C PHE A 192 12.51 -0.30 -6.04
N MET A 193 11.41 -0.87 -5.57
CA MET A 193 10.92 -2.15 -6.08
C MET A 193 10.60 -2.07 -7.58
N ALA A 194 9.85 -1.06 -8.02
CA ALA A 194 9.52 -0.86 -9.43
C ALA A 194 10.78 -0.65 -10.30
N ILE A 195 11.79 0.08 -9.79
CA ILE A 195 13.09 0.25 -10.47
C ILE A 195 13.81 -1.08 -10.64
N ALA A 196 13.83 -1.93 -9.62
CA ALA A 196 14.48 -3.25 -9.70
C ALA A 196 13.88 -4.09 -10.85
N PHE A 197 12.55 -4.14 -10.97
CA PHE A 197 11.91 -4.82 -12.09
C PHE A 197 12.11 -4.10 -13.43
N SER A 198 12.00 -2.78 -13.46
CA SER A 198 12.20 -1.97 -14.68
C SER A 198 13.61 -2.07 -15.23
N SER A 199 14.62 -2.43 -14.42
CA SER A 199 15.99 -2.66 -14.86
C SER A 199 16.09 -3.74 -15.95
N VAL A 200 15.24 -4.77 -15.88
CA VAL A 200 15.15 -5.82 -16.91
C VAL A 200 14.79 -5.22 -18.27
N LEU A 201 13.84 -4.28 -18.28
CA LEU A 201 13.42 -3.59 -19.49
C LEU A 201 14.51 -2.67 -20.04
N VAL A 202 15.17 -1.92 -19.16
CA VAL A 202 16.29 -1.02 -19.53
C VAL A 202 17.42 -1.82 -20.14
N VAL A 203 17.88 -2.88 -19.48
CA VAL A 203 18.95 -3.75 -19.97
C VAL A 203 18.59 -4.37 -21.33
N TYR A 204 17.35 -4.86 -21.48
CA TYR A 204 16.88 -5.42 -22.74
C TYR A 204 16.99 -4.39 -23.90
N HIS A 205 16.51 -3.17 -23.70
CA HIS A 205 16.56 -2.12 -24.72
C HIS A 205 18.00 -1.68 -25.03
N ILE A 206 18.84 -1.54 -24.01
CA ILE A 206 20.27 -1.21 -24.20
C ILE A 206 20.95 -2.28 -25.06
N VAL A 207 20.77 -3.57 -24.72
CA VAL A 207 21.38 -4.68 -25.48
C VAL A 207 20.93 -4.67 -26.94
N ILE A 208 19.65 -4.40 -27.21
CA ILE A 208 19.12 -4.32 -28.58
C ILE A 208 19.72 -3.13 -29.32
N CYS A 209 19.76 -1.94 -28.73
CA CYS A 209 20.33 -0.75 -29.34
C CYS A 209 21.77 -0.95 -29.77
N PHE A 210 22.61 -1.57 -28.95
CA PHE A 210 24.00 -1.84 -29.28
C PHE A 210 24.16 -2.99 -30.30
N LYS A 211 23.44 -4.10 -30.15
CA LYS A 211 23.47 -5.22 -31.09
C LYS A 211 23.05 -4.82 -32.52
N GLN A 212 22.02 -4.01 -32.63
CA GLN A 212 21.47 -3.59 -33.92
C GLN A 212 22.14 -2.32 -34.48
N LYS A 213 23.13 -1.77 -33.79
CA LYS A 213 23.82 -0.51 -34.17
C LYS A 213 22.83 0.64 -34.48
N GLN A 214 21.70 0.67 -33.77
CA GLN A 214 20.63 1.63 -34.02
C GLN A 214 21.00 3.06 -33.66
N MET A 215 22.02 3.25 -32.83
CA MET A 215 22.38 4.54 -32.25
C MET A 215 23.88 4.64 -32.02
N LYS A 216 24.45 5.81 -32.30
CA LYS A 216 25.85 6.11 -31.95
C LYS A 216 25.97 6.37 -30.46
N LEU A 217 27.14 6.16 -29.89
CA LEU A 217 27.38 6.29 -28.43
C LEU A 217 26.99 7.68 -27.89
N TYR A 218 27.32 8.76 -28.63
CA TYR A 218 26.96 10.12 -28.21
C TYR A 218 25.44 10.36 -28.24
N GLU A 219 24.73 9.77 -29.20
CA GLU A 219 23.27 9.88 -29.30
C GLU A 219 22.59 9.11 -28.17
N PHE A 220 23.12 7.92 -27.82
CA PHE A 220 22.69 7.17 -26.66
C PHE A 220 22.84 8.01 -25.39
N PHE A 221 24.00 8.64 -25.21
CA PHE A 221 24.24 9.48 -24.04
C PHE A 221 23.24 10.63 -23.98
N LEU A 222 23.06 11.41 -25.04
CA LEU A 222 22.17 12.58 -25.04
C LEU A 222 20.68 12.23 -24.98
N LYS A 223 20.25 11.17 -25.66
CA LYS A 223 18.81 10.85 -25.81
C LYS A 223 18.29 9.90 -24.72
N ILE A 224 19.16 9.12 -24.09
CA ILE A 224 18.77 8.08 -23.11
C ILE A 224 19.43 8.31 -21.76
N ALA A 225 20.76 8.39 -21.70
CA ALA A 225 21.46 8.49 -20.43
C ALA A 225 21.15 9.80 -19.70
N VAL A 226 21.21 10.96 -20.39
CA VAL A 226 20.92 12.26 -19.76
C VAL A 226 19.50 12.34 -19.20
N PRO A 227 18.41 12.02 -19.93
CA PRO A 227 17.08 12.00 -19.35
C PRO A 227 16.94 11.01 -18.17
N GLY A 228 17.59 9.84 -18.25
CA GLY A 228 17.62 8.87 -17.15
C GLY A 228 18.31 9.43 -15.90
N ILE A 229 19.47 10.08 -16.07
CA ILE A 229 20.20 10.74 -14.97
C ILE A 229 19.35 11.87 -14.36
N VAL A 230 18.75 12.73 -15.20
CA VAL A 230 17.88 13.81 -14.72
C VAL A 230 16.72 13.26 -13.91
N PHE A 231 16.09 12.18 -14.38
CA PHE A 231 15.00 11.51 -13.66
C PHE A 231 15.45 11.02 -12.27
N ILE A 232 16.58 10.32 -12.19
CA ILE A 232 17.12 9.80 -10.92
C ILE A 232 17.54 10.96 -9.99
N VAL A 233 18.25 11.98 -10.51
CA VAL A 233 18.65 13.15 -9.72
C VAL A 233 17.43 13.88 -9.14
N THR A 234 16.37 14.03 -9.93
CA THR A 234 15.11 14.64 -9.46
C THR A 234 14.54 13.88 -8.25
N ILE A 235 14.52 12.55 -8.31
CA ILE A 235 14.05 11.72 -7.19
C ILE A 235 14.93 11.90 -5.93
N PHE A 236 16.25 11.93 -6.10
CA PHE A 236 17.15 12.19 -4.98
C PHE A 236 16.92 13.57 -4.36
N LEU A 237 16.71 14.61 -5.18
CA LEU A 237 16.42 15.95 -4.69
C LEU A 237 15.12 15.99 -3.86
N PHE A 238 14.05 15.36 -4.32
CA PHE A 238 12.80 15.25 -3.54
C PHE A 238 13.01 14.54 -2.19
N ASN A 239 13.81 13.48 -2.16
CA ASN A 239 14.10 12.76 -0.92
C ASN A 239 15.03 13.57 0.02
N ILE A 240 15.97 14.35 -0.53
CA ILE A 240 16.81 15.25 0.27
C ILE A 240 15.95 16.34 0.92
N VAL A 241 15.07 17.00 0.15
CA VAL A 241 14.16 18.01 0.70
C VAL A 241 13.27 17.42 1.79
N ASN A 242 12.73 16.21 1.57
CA ASN A 242 11.96 15.52 2.60
C ASN A 242 12.77 15.31 3.89
N ALA A 243 13.98 14.78 3.78
CA ALA A 243 14.85 14.58 4.94
C ALA A 243 15.17 15.89 5.66
N LEU A 244 15.52 16.94 4.93
CA LEU A 244 15.81 18.26 5.49
C LEU A 244 14.59 18.86 6.20
N THR A 245 13.37 18.66 5.67
CA THR A 245 12.14 19.18 6.31
C THR A 245 11.90 18.50 7.65
N TYR A 246 12.06 17.17 7.73
CA TYR A 246 11.90 16.44 9.00
C TYR A 246 13.02 16.80 10.00
N THR A 247 14.25 16.98 9.56
CA THR A 247 15.39 17.31 10.44
C THR A 247 15.46 18.79 10.81
N ALA A 248 14.69 19.66 10.19
CA ALA A 248 14.63 21.09 10.53
C ALA A 248 13.95 21.36 11.89
N ASN A 249 13.08 20.45 12.35
CA ASN A 249 12.44 20.51 13.66
C ASN A 249 12.88 19.30 14.51
N PRO A 250 13.43 19.53 15.73
CA PRO A 250 13.86 18.47 16.64
C PRO A 250 12.76 17.45 16.96
N ASP A 251 11.52 17.88 17.17
CA ASP A 251 10.40 17.00 17.55
C ASP A 251 10.06 16.02 16.42
N TYR A 252 10.05 16.48 15.16
CA TYR A 252 9.88 15.59 14.01
C TYR A 252 11.09 14.70 13.77
N THR A 253 12.30 15.13 14.12
CA THR A 253 13.51 14.28 14.07
C THR A 253 13.39 13.13 15.05
N GLU A 254 12.99 13.43 16.29
CA GLU A 254 12.74 12.46 17.36
C GLU A 254 11.66 11.47 16.95
N TYR A 255 10.50 11.97 16.53
CA TYR A 255 9.41 11.16 16.02
C TYR A 255 9.83 10.22 14.88
N TYR A 256 10.59 10.72 13.90
CA TYR A 256 11.07 9.92 12.78
C TYR A 256 12.02 8.81 13.25
N THR A 257 12.91 9.13 14.18
CA THR A 257 13.86 8.18 14.76
C THR A 257 13.13 7.09 15.56
N PHE A 258 12.23 7.50 16.44
CA PHE A 258 11.37 6.61 17.22
C PHE A 258 10.57 5.66 16.31
N THR A 259 9.87 6.22 15.30
CA THR A 259 9.06 5.44 14.36
C THR A 259 9.89 4.41 13.60
N LYS A 260 11.14 4.75 13.23
CA LYS A 260 12.06 3.82 12.57
C LYS A 260 12.47 2.66 13.48
N ILE A 261 12.80 2.93 14.74
CA ILE A 261 13.16 1.93 15.74
C ILE A 261 11.96 1.03 16.01
N ARG A 262 10.82 1.61 16.34
CA ARG A 262 9.56 0.90 16.56
C ARG A 262 9.22 -0.05 15.40
N SER A 263 9.33 0.40 14.16
CA SER A 263 9.04 -0.43 13.00
C SER A 263 9.97 -1.65 12.89
N GLN A 264 11.21 -1.53 13.35
CA GLN A 264 12.14 -2.65 13.39
C GLN A 264 11.82 -3.64 14.52
N ILE A 265 11.21 -3.19 15.61
CA ILE A 265 10.73 -4.08 16.66
C ILE A 265 9.47 -4.81 16.20
N LEU A 266 8.46 -4.07 15.71
CA LEU A 266 7.09 -4.56 15.54
C LEU A 266 6.80 -5.18 14.16
N ASP A 267 7.50 -4.77 13.11
CA ASP A 267 7.24 -5.23 11.74
C ASP A 267 7.95 -6.54 11.37
N TYR A 268 8.75 -7.11 12.27
CA TYR A 268 9.56 -8.31 12.04
C TYR A 268 9.23 -9.38 13.07
N THR A 269 9.87 -10.56 12.98
CA THR A 269 9.69 -11.66 13.94
C THR A 269 9.95 -11.20 15.35
N TRP A 270 9.02 -11.47 16.25
CA TRP A 270 9.12 -11.18 17.66
C TRP A 270 9.89 -12.27 18.38
N CYS A 271 10.51 -11.91 19.50
CA CYS A 271 11.09 -12.85 20.47
C CYS A 271 10.15 -12.95 21.67
N ASP A 272 10.04 -14.12 22.28
CA ASP A 272 9.28 -14.28 23.50
C ASP A 272 10.00 -13.57 24.66
N TYR A 273 9.24 -12.98 25.58
CA TYR A 273 9.83 -12.27 26.73
C TYR A 273 10.75 -13.17 27.55
N GLU A 274 10.36 -14.44 27.75
CA GLU A 274 11.12 -15.40 28.52
C GLU A 274 12.56 -15.60 28.00
N ASP A 275 12.72 -15.54 26.67
CA ASP A 275 14.02 -15.65 26.03
C ASP A 275 14.90 -14.40 26.22
N LEU A 276 14.30 -13.27 26.58
CA LEU A 276 14.95 -11.96 26.72
C LEU A 276 14.92 -11.42 28.16
N ARG A 277 14.34 -12.15 29.10
CA ARG A 277 13.98 -11.70 30.45
C ARG A 277 15.13 -11.02 31.19
N ASP A 278 16.29 -11.69 31.26
CA ASP A 278 17.43 -11.17 32.03
C ASP A 278 17.97 -9.87 31.46
N GLU A 279 18.04 -9.77 30.13
CA GLU A 279 18.55 -8.60 29.43
C GLU A 279 17.57 -7.43 29.48
N LEU A 280 16.27 -7.68 29.29
CA LEU A 280 15.21 -6.68 29.40
C LEU A 280 15.09 -6.15 30.83
N THR A 281 15.13 -7.04 31.82
CA THR A 281 15.10 -6.66 33.23
C THR A 281 16.33 -5.81 33.60
N ALA A 282 17.52 -6.13 33.07
CA ALA A 282 18.74 -5.36 33.31
C ALA A 282 18.64 -3.90 32.83
N ILE A 283 17.85 -3.62 31.80
CA ILE A 283 17.58 -2.28 31.31
C ILE A 283 16.29 -1.66 31.89
N GLY A 284 15.64 -2.33 32.88
CA GLY A 284 14.44 -1.85 33.55
C GLY A 284 13.17 -1.94 32.69
N VAL A 285 13.07 -2.93 31.82
CA VAL A 285 11.87 -3.24 31.03
C VAL A 285 11.20 -4.47 31.63
N SER A 286 10.01 -4.31 32.18
CA SER A 286 9.21 -5.40 32.75
C SER A 286 8.57 -6.26 31.66
N GLU A 287 8.01 -7.39 32.04
CA GLU A 287 7.19 -8.20 31.12
C GLU A 287 6.00 -7.39 30.59
N ASN A 288 5.36 -6.63 31.47
CA ASN A 288 4.24 -5.79 31.07
C ASN A 288 4.67 -4.66 30.11
N ASP A 289 5.81 -4.00 30.37
CA ASP A 289 6.35 -3.00 29.45
C ASP A 289 6.64 -3.58 28.05
N TYR A 290 7.20 -4.80 28.02
CA TYR A 290 7.44 -5.47 26.73
C TYR A 290 6.11 -5.79 26.03
N GLN A 291 5.09 -6.23 26.76
CA GLN A 291 3.74 -6.42 26.20
C GLN A 291 3.11 -5.09 25.75
N MET A 292 3.30 -4.00 26.49
CA MET A 292 2.89 -2.65 26.07
C MET A 292 3.52 -2.29 24.73
N ILE A 293 4.82 -2.50 24.54
CA ILE A 293 5.51 -2.27 23.27
C ILE A 293 4.89 -3.11 22.14
N LEU A 294 4.69 -4.43 22.35
CA LEU A 294 4.15 -5.34 21.33
C LEU A 294 2.70 -5.00 20.94
N HIS A 295 1.94 -4.37 21.82
CA HIS A 295 0.57 -3.93 21.56
C HIS A 295 0.46 -2.45 21.17
N TRP A 296 1.58 -1.78 20.91
CA TRP A 296 1.65 -0.38 20.46
C TRP A 296 1.29 0.64 21.54
N ASP A 297 1.24 0.27 22.82
CA ASP A 297 0.83 1.08 23.95
C ASP A 297 2.03 1.85 24.56
N PHE A 298 2.76 2.61 23.78
CA PHE A 298 3.97 3.35 24.16
C PHE A 298 3.75 4.86 24.19
N ALA A 299 2.59 5.31 24.66
CA ALA A 299 2.25 6.74 24.71
C ALA A 299 3.11 7.54 25.70
N ASP A 300 3.60 6.89 26.75
CA ASP A 300 4.49 7.53 27.73
C ASP A 300 5.94 7.52 27.28
N GLN A 301 6.43 8.66 26.81
CA GLN A 301 7.80 8.82 26.31
C GLN A 301 8.85 8.82 27.45
N ALA A 302 8.43 9.02 28.72
CA ALA A 302 9.35 8.90 29.85
C ALA A 302 9.74 7.44 30.11
N VAL A 303 8.82 6.52 29.87
CA VAL A 303 9.04 5.06 29.99
C VAL A 303 9.58 4.49 28.67
N PHE A 304 8.98 4.85 27.55
CA PHE A 304 9.28 4.31 26.22
C PHE A 304 10.06 5.32 25.37
N SER A 305 11.15 5.87 25.95
CA SER A 305 12.00 6.83 25.20
C SER A 305 12.66 6.18 23.98
N THR A 306 13.10 7.01 23.03
CA THR A 306 13.83 6.54 21.84
C THR A 306 15.07 5.73 22.20
N GLU A 307 15.81 6.13 23.24
CA GLU A 307 16.98 5.40 23.74
C GLU A 307 16.60 4.04 24.32
N LYS A 308 15.51 3.99 25.11
CA LYS A 308 15.00 2.75 25.68
C LYS A 308 14.54 1.79 24.59
N MET A 309 13.79 2.27 23.61
CA MET A 309 13.34 1.50 22.46
C MET A 309 14.52 1.01 21.60
N GLN A 310 15.62 1.79 21.49
CA GLN A 310 16.82 1.34 20.79
C GLN A 310 17.50 0.20 21.56
N GLN A 311 17.60 0.26 22.89
CA GLN A 311 18.14 -0.82 23.73
C GLN A 311 17.31 -2.10 23.58
N VAL A 312 15.97 -1.99 23.61
CA VAL A 312 15.08 -3.14 23.35
C VAL A 312 15.31 -3.73 21.96
N LEU A 313 15.45 -2.88 20.93
CA LEU A 313 15.73 -3.34 19.57
C LEU A 313 17.06 -4.07 19.46
N ASP A 314 18.11 -3.59 20.14
CA ASP A 314 19.44 -4.19 20.11
C ASP A 314 19.41 -5.60 20.76
N ILE A 315 18.71 -5.75 21.88
CA ILE A 315 18.46 -7.05 22.54
C ILE A 315 17.71 -7.99 21.59
N ILE A 316 16.59 -7.55 21.04
CA ILE A 316 15.78 -8.34 20.11
C ILE A 316 16.63 -8.77 18.91
N ASN A 317 17.42 -7.89 18.32
CA ASN A 317 18.24 -8.21 17.15
C ASN A 317 19.34 -9.25 17.46
N ALA A 318 19.88 -9.27 18.66
CA ALA A 318 20.86 -10.30 19.08
C ALA A 318 20.24 -11.71 19.07
N HIS A 319 18.97 -11.83 19.44
CA HIS A 319 18.25 -13.11 19.51
C HIS A 319 17.53 -13.47 18.19
N ARG A 320 17.02 -12.47 17.46
CA ARG A 320 16.24 -12.66 16.22
C ARG A 320 16.97 -13.43 15.13
N VAL A 321 18.30 -13.35 15.05
CA VAL A 321 19.09 -14.07 14.05
C VAL A 321 18.82 -15.58 14.07
N ASN A 322 18.56 -16.13 15.25
CA ASN A 322 18.29 -17.55 15.44
C ASN A 322 16.83 -17.95 15.05
N LEU A 323 15.95 -16.96 14.90
CA LEU A 323 14.53 -17.17 14.58
C LEU A 323 14.23 -17.09 13.07
N HIS A 324 15.22 -16.79 12.24
CA HIS A 324 15.00 -16.69 10.80
C HIS A 324 14.64 -18.06 10.20
N PRO A 325 13.48 -18.18 9.52
CA PRO A 325 13.08 -19.41 8.86
C PRO A 325 14.16 -19.92 7.91
N SER A 326 14.36 -21.22 7.83
CA SER A 326 15.21 -21.84 6.82
C SER A 326 14.66 -21.55 5.41
N ILE A 327 15.51 -21.68 4.38
CA ILE A 327 15.07 -21.53 2.97
C ILE A 327 13.95 -22.53 2.65
N ARG A 328 14.00 -23.75 3.20
CA ARG A 328 12.98 -24.78 2.98
C ARG A 328 11.62 -24.35 3.57
N GLU A 329 11.61 -23.82 4.77
CA GLU A 329 10.41 -23.29 5.42
C GLU A 329 9.85 -22.10 4.67
N ALA A 330 10.70 -21.14 4.27
CA ALA A 330 10.30 -20.02 3.44
C ALA A 330 9.65 -20.47 2.13
N LEU A 331 10.22 -21.43 1.42
CA LEU A 331 9.65 -21.99 0.19
C LEU A 331 8.32 -22.70 0.42
N SER A 332 8.18 -23.41 1.54
CA SER A 332 6.91 -24.06 1.91
C SER A 332 5.81 -23.02 2.15
N MET A 333 6.12 -21.98 2.91
CA MET A 333 5.20 -20.87 3.18
C MET A 333 4.81 -20.12 1.90
N ILE A 334 5.79 -19.80 1.04
CA ILE A 334 5.54 -19.15 -0.25
C ILE A 334 4.56 -20.00 -1.06
N ARG A 335 4.77 -21.30 -1.17
CA ARG A 335 3.87 -22.20 -1.92
C ARG A 335 2.44 -22.14 -1.38
N LEU A 336 2.26 -22.19 -0.06
CA LEU A 336 0.93 -22.17 0.55
C LEU A 336 0.21 -20.85 0.31
N ARG A 337 0.92 -19.72 0.41
CA ARG A 337 0.32 -18.39 0.29
C ARG A 337 0.03 -17.99 -1.15
N GLN A 338 1.02 -18.17 -2.03
CA GLN A 338 0.95 -17.68 -3.42
C GLN A 338 -0.13 -18.37 -4.26
N LEU A 339 -0.54 -19.58 -3.91
CA LEU A 339 -1.62 -20.30 -4.63
C LEU A 339 -2.97 -19.58 -4.59
N TYR A 340 -3.19 -18.75 -3.56
CA TYR A 340 -4.47 -18.06 -3.35
C TYR A 340 -4.49 -16.62 -3.89
N TYR A 341 -3.35 -16.10 -4.35
CA TYR A 341 -3.30 -14.72 -4.81
C TYR A 341 -3.73 -14.59 -6.28
N PRO A 342 -4.73 -13.73 -6.58
CA PRO A 342 -5.17 -13.52 -7.96
C PRO A 342 -4.04 -13.07 -8.88
N MET A 343 -3.15 -12.18 -8.41
CA MET A 343 -2.02 -11.71 -9.22
C MET A 343 -1.01 -12.82 -9.52
N THR A 344 -0.85 -13.84 -8.68
CA THR A 344 -0.06 -15.04 -9.00
C THR A 344 -0.67 -15.78 -10.18
N LEU A 345 -2.00 -16.00 -10.16
CA LEU A 345 -2.69 -16.63 -11.27
C LEU A 345 -2.55 -15.80 -12.57
N CYS A 346 -2.65 -14.48 -12.49
CA CYS A 346 -2.40 -13.59 -13.62
C CYS A 346 -0.99 -13.80 -14.21
N CYS A 347 0.05 -13.81 -13.36
CA CYS A 347 1.43 -14.04 -13.79
C CYS A 347 1.61 -15.42 -14.45
N VAL A 348 1.01 -16.46 -13.88
CA VAL A 348 1.06 -17.82 -14.44
C VAL A 348 0.38 -17.87 -15.81
N LEU A 349 -0.83 -17.32 -15.93
CA LEU A 349 -1.55 -17.28 -17.20
C LEU A 349 -0.80 -16.52 -18.30
N LEU A 350 -0.26 -15.33 -17.96
CA LEU A 350 0.55 -14.54 -18.89
C LEU A 350 1.87 -15.24 -19.23
N GLY A 351 2.51 -15.88 -18.25
CA GLY A 351 3.75 -16.63 -18.45
C GLY A 351 3.54 -17.84 -19.37
N LEU A 352 2.47 -18.62 -19.15
CA LEU A 352 2.07 -19.74 -20.02
C LEU A 352 1.71 -19.24 -21.43
N PHE A 353 0.95 -18.16 -21.53
CA PHE A 353 0.63 -17.55 -22.81
C PHE A 353 1.90 -17.15 -23.56
N CYS A 354 2.85 -16.50 -22.90
CA CYS A 354 4.14 -16.13 -23.47
C CYS A 354 4.95 -17.37 -23.89
N ALA A 355 5.01 -18.40 -23.05
CA ALA A 355 5.75 -19.64 -23.33
C ALA A 355 5.21 -20.38 -24.54
N ILE A 356 3.90 -20.47 -24.68
CA ILE A 356 3.23 -21.17 -25.79
C ILE A 356 3.34 -20.35 -27.09
N THR A 357 3.12 -19.04 -27.02
CA THR A 357 3.02 -18.19 -28.21
C THR A 357 4.36 -17.63 -28.68
N ASN A 358 5.34 -17.47 -27.78
CA ASN A 358 6.68 -16.98 -28.11
C ASN A 358 7.78 -17.70 -27.30
N PRO A 359 8.08 -18.97 -27.61
CA PRO A 359 9.08 -19.77 -26.88
C PRO A 359 10.47 -19.11 -26.82
N LYS A 360 10.83 -18.30 -27.83
CA LYS A 360 12.12 -17.57 -27.86
C LYS A 360 12.25 -16.51 -26.76
N LYS A 361 11.14 -16.04 -26.21
CA LYS A 361 11.11 -15.07 -25.10
C LYS A 361 10.73 -15.69 -23.75
N PHE A 362 10.65 -17.02 -23.66
CA PHE A 362 10.35 -17.70 -22.41
C PHE A 362 11.32 -17.36 -21.26
N TRP A 363 12.52 -16.95 -21.58
CA TRP A 363 13.50 -16.48 -20.60
C TRP A 363 12.98 -15.29 -19.76
N VAL A 364 12.08 -14.44 -20.31
CA VAL A 364 11.52 -13.28 -19.59
C VAL A 364 10.67 -13.71 -18.41
N PRO A 365 9.57 -14.48 -18.59
CA PRO A 365 8.80 -14.96 -17.45
C PRO A 365 9.64 -15.80 -16.48
N ALA A 366 10.64 -16.56 -16.96
CA ALA A 366 11.54 -17.33 -16.10
C ALA A 366 12.41 -16.41 -15.21
N VAL A 367 13.04 -15.38 -15.77
CA VAL A 367 13.84 -14.40 -14.99
C VAL A 367 12.96 -13.65 -14.00
N LEU A 368 11.77 -13.21 -14.41
CA LEU A 368 10.86 -12.49 -13.53
C LEU A 368 10.32 -13.39 -12.40
N ALA A 369 10.04 -14.65 -12.68
CA ALA A 369 9.66 -15.62 -11.66
C ALA A 369 10.79 -15.84 -10.64
N LEU A 370 12.04 -15.93 -11.10
CA LEU A 370 13.20 -16.02 -10.20
C LEU A 370 13.40 -14.74 -9.37
N MET A 371 13.17 -13.56 -9.96
CA MET A 371 13.20 -12.31 -9.20
C MET A 371 12.12 -12.26 -8.12
N VAL A 372 10.87 -12.58 -8.47
CA VAL A 372 9.76 -12.65 -7.51
C VAL A 372 10.08 -13.65 -6.40
N LEU A 373 10.53 -14.86 -6.75
CA LEU A 373 10.89 -15.89 -5.78
C LEU A 373 12.03 -15.42 -4.87
N GLY A 374 13.07 -14.78 -5.42
CA GLY A 374 14.18 -14.24 -4.65
C GLY A 374 13.75 -13.20 -3.63
N PHE A 375 12.90 -12.25 -4.03
CA PHE A 375 12.33 -11.26 -3.11
C PHE A 375 11.44 -11.91 -2.05
N LEU A 376 10.58 -12.85 -2.44
CA LEU A 376 9.71 -13.56 -1.50
C LEU A 376 10.54 -14.32 -0.47
N VAL A 377 11.54 -15.11 -0.89
CA VAL A 377 12.43 -15.83 0.03
C VAL A 377 13.15 -14.87 0.98
N TYR A 378 13.64 -13.74 0.46
CA TYR A 378 14.30 -12.72 1.28
C TYR A 378 13.36 -12.18 2.38
N PHE A 379 12.15 -11.72 2.01
CA PHE A 379 11.20 -11.16 2.97
C PHE A 379 10.68 -12.20 3.96
N TYR A 380 10.42 -13.43 3.50
CA TYR A 380 9.96 -14.51 4.38
C TYR A 380 11.02 -14.90 5.41
N ARG A 381 12.29 -14.91 5.01
CA ARG A 381 13.38 -15.15 5.95
C ARG A 381 13.53 -14.05 6.99
N LEU A 382 13.14 -12.83 6.66
CA LEU A 382 13.08 -11.73 7.62
C LEU A 382 11.82 -11.78 8.52
N GLY A 383 10.92 -12.75 8.33
CA GLY A 383 9.64 -12.81 9.06
C GLY A 383 8.63 -11.74 8.61
N ARG A 384 8.86 -11.09 7.48
CA ARG A 384 8.02 -10.00 6.99
C ARG A 384 7.15 -10.42 5.81
N TRP A 385 5.91 -10.81 6.09
CA TRP A 385 4.98 -11.44 5.13
C TRP A 385 3.83 -10.50 4.82
N VAL A 386 4.10 -9.48 4.02
CA VAL A 386 3.19 -8.35 3.79
C VAL A 386 2.56 -8.44 2.42
N TYR A 387 1.26 -8.75 2.35
CA TYR A 387 0.56 -8.94 1.06
C TYR A 387 0.73 -7.77 0.09
N ARG A 388 0.59 -6.53 0.55
CA ARG A 388 0.76 -5.33 -0.30
C ARG A 388 2.12 -5.24 -1.00
N VAL A 389 3.17 -5.82 -0.39
CA VAL A 389 4.52 -5.92 -0.98
C VAL A 389 4.58 -7.09 -1.98
N GLU A 390 4.01 -8.24 -1.60
CA GLU A 390 3.93 -9.43 -2.47
C GLU A 390 3.12 -9.14 -3.73
N PHE A 391 1.98 -8.47 -3.60
CA PHE A 391 1.19 -7.94 -4.72
C PHE A 391 2.05 -7.09 -5.65
N GLY A 392 2.90 -6.24 -5.10
CA GLY A 392 3.79 -5.37 -5.86
C GLY A 392 4.78 -6.14 -6.75
N PHE A 393 5.42 -7.18 -6.21
CA PHE A 393 6.32 -8.04 -7.01
C PHE A 393 5.58 -8.70 -8.17
N LEU A 394 4.40 -9.24 -7.88
CA LEU A 394 3.57 -9.92 -8.88
C LEU A 394 3.05 -8.95 -9.94
N PHE A 395 2.59 -7.77 -9.54
CA PHE A 395 2.14 -6.74 -10.48
C PHE A 395 3.26 -6.30 -11.41
N CYS A 396 4.45 -6.00 -10.88
CA CYS A 396 5.62 -5.63 -11.68
C CYS A 396 5.99 -6.73 -12.67
N ALA A 397 5.98 -8.00 -12.23
CA ALA A 397 6.25 -9.14 -13.09
C ALA A 397 5.18 -9.28 -14.19
N ALA A 398 3.88 -9.20 -13.86
CA ALA A 398 2.78 -9.28 -14.82
C ALA A 398 2.88 -8.20 -15.92
N VAL A 399 3.17 -6.94 -15.53
CA VAL A 399 3.36 -5.82 -16.45
C VAL A 399 4.51 -6.09 -17.44
N LEU A 400 5.64 -6.61 -16.95
CA LEU A 400 6.78 -6.92 -17.82
C LEU A 400 6.53 -8.15 -18.69
N ILE A 401 5.93 -9.21 -18.17
CA ILE A 401 5.56 -10.36 -18.98
C ILE A 401 4.63 -9.91 -20.12
N ALA A 402 3.62 -9.10 -19.81
CA ALA A 402 2.70 -8.55 -20.81
C ALA A 402 3.44 -7.74 -21.88
N TYR A 403 4.39 -6.89 -21.48
CA TYR A 403 5.20 -6.10 -22.41
C TYR A 403 5.97 -6.96 -23.43
N PHE A 404 6.43 -8.16 -23.02
CA PHE A 404 7.18 -9.07 -23.89
C PHE A 404 6.32 -10.14 -24.59
N CYS A 405 5.01 -10.15 -24.37
CA CYS A 405 4.06 -11.19 -24.77
C CYS A 405 3.63 -11.13 -26.24
N GLU A 406 4.50 -10.72 -27.16
CA GLU A 406 4.15 -10.68 -28.60
C GLU A 406 4.19 -12.08 -29.23
N PRO A 407 3.07 -12.62 -29.74
CA PRO A 407 3.04 -13.94 -30.37
C PRO A 407 3.89 -14.04 -31.62
N PHE A 408 4.58 -15.17 -31.79
CA PHE A 408 5.43 -15.45 -32.94
C PHE A 408 4.66 -15.96 -34.18
N PHE A 409 3.44 -16.46 -34.00
CA PHE A 409 2.63 -16.98 -35.09
C PHE A 409 2.08 -15.90 -36.02
N LYS A 410 1.71 -16.32 -37.25
CA LYS A 410 1.16 -15.40 -38.26
C LYS A 410 -0.16 -14.78 -37.78
N ARG A 411 -0.32 -13.48 -38.06
CA ARG A 411 -1.56 -12.74 -37.77
C ARG A 411 -2.72 -13.32 -38.58
N SER A 412 -3.82 -13.68 -37.90
CA SER A 412 -5.09 -14.03 -38.53
C SER A 412 -6.24 -13.39 -37.76
N LYS A 413 -7.33 -13.05 -38.46
CA LYS A 413 -8.52 -12.49 -37.81
C LYS A 413 -9.11 -13.45 -36.76
N ALA A 414 -9.06 -14.76 -37.03
CA ALA A 414 -9.53 -15.78 -36.11
C ALA A 414 -8.69 -15.83 -34.82
N ALA A 415 -7.36 -15.77 -34.93
CA ALA A 415 -6.48 -15.74 -33.75
C ALA A 415 -6.70 -14.47 -32.91
N GLU A 416 -6.83 -13.29 -33.53
CA GLU A 416 -7.13 -12.05 -32.82
C GLU A 416 -8.50 -12.11 -32.10
N ALA A 417 -9.52 -12.64 -32.77
CA ALA A 417 -10.84 -12.82 -32.16
C ALA A 417 -10.81 -13.80 -30.99
N LEU A 418 -10.07 -14.92 -31.10
CA LEU A 418 -9.89 -15.90 -30.03
C LEU A 418 -9.21 -15.27 -28.80
N LEU A 419 -8.16 -14.45 -29.02
CA LEU A 419 -7.50 -13.74 -27.91
C LEU A 419 -8.42 -12.73 -27.23
N CYS A 420 -9.23 -12.00 -28.00
CA CYS A 420 -10.25 -11.10 -27.42
C CYS A 420 -11.31 -11.89 -26.63
N ALA A 421 -11.76 -13.02 -27.13
CA ALA A 421 -12.71 -13.88 -26.43
C ALA A 421 -12.09 -14.43 -25.13
N ALA A 422 -10.86 -14.93 -25.17
CA ALA A 422 -10.15 -15.39 -23.97
C ALA A 422 -9.95 -14.27 -22.95
N ALA A 423 -9.67 -13.05 -23.41
CA ALA A 423 -9.57 -11.88 -22.54
C ALA A 423 -10.87 -11.62 -21.78
N LEU A 424 -11.99 -11.61 -22.50
CA LEU A 424 -13.32 -11.35 -21.94
C LEU A 424 -13.81 -12.49 -21.03
N LEU A 425 -13.56 -13.75 -21.41
CA LEU A 425 -13.97 -14.90 -20.61
C LEU A 425 -13.22 -14.94 -19.27
N VAL A 426 -11.89 -14.83 -19.28
CA VAL A 426 -11.09 -14.88 -18.06
C VAL A 426 -11.29 -13.61 -17.23
N GLY A 427 -11.30 -12.45 -17.87
CA GLY A 427 -11.55 -11.18 -17.18
C GLY A 427 -12.95 -11.09 -16.57
N GLY A 428 -13.97 -11.57 -17.32
CA GLY A 428 -15.35 -11.66 -16.83
C GLY A 428 -15.49 -12.68 -15.69
N TRP A 429 -14.88 -13.86 -15.82
CA TRP A 429 -14.85 -14.84 -14.75
C TRP A 429 -14.21 -14.26 -13.47
N GLN A 430 -13.07 -13.62 -13.59
CA GLN A 430 -12.40 -12.97 -12.47
C GLN A 430 -13.29 -11.87 -11.85
N GLY A 431 -13.94 -11.05 -12.67
CA GLY A 431 -14.86 -10.03 -12.19
C GLY A 431 -16.05 -10.60 -11.42
N ILE A 432 -16.69 -11.68 -11.95
CA ILE A 432 -17.85 -12.31 -11.31
C ILE A 432 -17.46 -12.96 -9.97
N ASN A 433 -16.34 -13.66 -9.91
CA ASN A 433 -15.95 -14.39 -8.70
C ASN A 433 -15.31 -13.52 -7.62
N TYR A 434 -14.79 -12.36 -8.00
CA TYR A 434 -13.91 -11.58 -7.13
C TYR A 434 -14.52 -10.26 -6.66
N LEU A 435 -15.22 -9.54 -7.54
CA LEU A 435 -15.83 -8.25 -7.18
C LEU A 435 -17.03 -8.38 -6.22
N PRO A 436 -17.94 -9.34 -6.38
CA PRO A 436 -19.12 -9.44 -5.50
C PRO A 436 -18.79 -9.65 -4.02
N ASP A 437 -17.66 -10.28 -3.70
CA ASP A 437 -17.25 -10.48 -2.30
C ASP A 437 -17.03 -9.17 -1.56
N ASN A 438 -16.90 -8.06 -2.29
CA ASN A 438 -16.67 -6.72 -1.74
C ASN A 438 -17.90 -5.81 -1.82
N THR A 439 -19.01 -6.31 -2.33
CA THR A 439 -20.31 -5.64 -2.28
C THR A 439 -21.13 -6.07 -1.07
N ALA A 440 -20.72 -7.14 -0.39
CA ALA A 440 -21.33 -7.59 0.84
C ALA A 440 -21.15 -6.55 1.97
N PRO A 441 -22.03 -6.54 2.97
CA PRO A 441 -21.84 -5.75 4.17
C PRO A 441 -20.44 -5.95 4.74
N ILE A 442 -19.87 -4.89 5.33
CA ILE A 442 -18.48 -4.94 5.82
C ILE A 442 -18.29 -6.02 6.89
N GLU A 443 -19.34 -6.35 7.63
CA GLU A 443 -19.37 -7.40 8.65
C GLU A 443 -19.00 -8.77 8.11
N ASP A 444 -19.31 -9.01 6.83
CA ASP A 444 -18.99 -10.25 6.13
C ASP A 444 -17.72 -10.11 5.27
N ALA A 445 -17.08 -8.95 5.29
CA ALA A 445 -15.97 -8.68 4.40
C ALA A 445 -14.70 -9.41 4.85
N VAL A 446 -14.10 -10.08 3.90
CA VAL A 446 -12.82 -10.76 4.06
C VAL A 446 -11.71 -9.79 4.51
N ALA A 447 -11.73 -8.57 4.01
CA ALA A 447 -10.78 -7.53 4.39
C ALA A 447 -10.80 -7.21 5.88
N TYR A 448 -11.97 -7.12 6.47
CA TYR A 448 -12.11 -6.87 7.90
C TYR A 448 -11.52 -8.00 8.73
N ARG A 449 -11.79 -9.23 8.36
CA ARG A 449 -11.24 -10.39 9.06
C ARG A 449 -9.72 -10.42 9.04
N MET A 450 -9.10 -10.08 7.92
CA MET A 450 -7.65 -9.94 7.83
C MET A 450 -7.11 -8.97 8.84
N TYR A 451 -7.85 -7.94 9.09
CA TYR A 451 -7.47 -6.88 9.97
C TYR A 451 -7.59 -7.28 11.46
N VAL A 452 -8.72 -7.85 11.84
CA VAL A 452 -8.99 -8.29 13.22
C VAL A 452 -8.06 -9.42 13.66
N ASP A 453 -7.73 -10.33 12.77
CA ASP A 453 -6.79 -11.42 13.06
C ASP A 453 -5.34 -10.93 13.25
N GLY A 454 -5.09 -9.61 13.15
CA GLY A 454 -3.74 -9.02 13.31
C GLY A 454 -2.74 -9.44 12.25
N THR A 455 -3.17 -10.25 11.29
CA THR A 455 -2.31 -10.76 10.22
C THR A 455 -2.12 -9.74 9.12
N PHE A 456 -2.86 -8.63 9.10
CA PHE A 456 -2.76 -7.54 8.14
C PHE A 456 -2.66 -7.99 6.68
N TYR A 457 -3.07 -9.23 6.36
CA TYR A 457 -2.78 -9.78 5.09
C TYR A 457 -3.95 -10.47 4.50
N TYR A 458 -4.21 -10.03 3.34
CA TYR A 458 -4.93 -10.69 2.32
C TYR A 458 -4.64 -12.19 2.26
N SER A 459 -3.40 -12.58 2.61
CA SER A 459 -3.00 -13.97 2.73
C SER A 459 -3.80 -14.79 3.73
N ALA A 460 -4.17 -14.22 4.85
CA ALA A 460 -5.00 -14.91 5.83
C ALA A 460 -6.39 -15.21 5.26
N SER A 461 -6.90 -14.33 4.41
CA SER A 461 -8.19 -14.46 3.74
C SER A 461 -8.17 -15.46 2.60
N TYR A 462 -7.02 -15.69 1.98
CA TYR A 462 -6.86 -16.69 0.93
C TYR A 462 -6.45 -18.06 1.45
N SER A 463 -6.20 -18.22 2.74
CA SER A 463 -6.05 -19.53 3.34
C SER A 463 -7.40 -20.26 3.32
N PRO A 464 -7.50 -21.50 2.81
CA PRO A 464 -8.75 -22.25 2.80
C PRO A 464 -9.40 -22.40 4.16
N GLU A 465 -8.58 -22.49 5.20
CA GLU A 465 -9.01 -22.62 6.59
C GLU A 465 -9.61 -21.33 7.15
N LYS A 466 -9.17 -20.19 6.61
CA LYS A 466 -9.57 -18.85 7.05
C LYS A 466 -10.50 -18.14 6.07
N TYR A 467 -10.67 -18.68 4.86
CA TYR A 467 -11.58 -18.14 3.84
C TYR A 467 -13.02 -18.57 4.12
N THR A 468 -13.46 -18.43 5.34
CA THR A 468 -14.85 -18.59 5.72
C THR A 468 -15.46 -17.21 5.89
N LYS A 469 -16.62 -16.98 5.25
CA LYS A 469 -17.46 -15.83 5.61
C LYS A 469 -17.86 -16.00 7.07
N THR A 470 -17.10 -15.39 7.93
CA THR A 470 -17.45 -15.32 9.34
C THR A 470 -18.18 -14.00 9.52
N VAL A 471 -19.40 -14.06 9.98
CA VAL A 471 -20.09 -12.88 10.49
C VAL A 471 -19.21 -12.33 11.59
N ILE A 472 -18.80 -11.10 11.47
CA ILE A 472 -18.00 -10.45 12.47
C ILE A 472 -18.98 -9.97 13.53
N PRO A 473 -18.94 -10.53 14.73
CA PRO A 473 -19.78 -10.07 15.81
C PRO A 473 -19.50 -8.59 16.08
N GLY A 474 -20.49 -7.83 16.46
CA GLY A 474 -20.28 -6.49 16.92
C GLY A 474 -20.54 -5.40 15.87
N LYS A 475 -21.80 -5.14 15.64
CA LYS A 475 -22.28 -3.89 14.99
C LYS A 475 -22.43 -2.79 16.01
N LEU A 476 -21.39 -2.54 16.73
CA LEU A 476 -21.42 -1.72 17.85
C LEU A 476 -21.49 -0.29 17.71
N ARG A 477 -21.07 0.06 16.68
CA ARG A 477 -20.60 1.39 16.43
C ARG A 477 -21.65 2.46 16.38
N PRO A 478 -22.85 2.21 15.88
CA PRO A 478 -23.93 3.20 15.98
C PRO A 478 -24.21 3.61 17.42
N GLU A 479 -24.18 2.65 18.37
CA GLU A 479 -24.46 2.90 19.79
C GLU A 479 -23.29 3.62 20.45
N PHE A 480 -22.05 3.16 20.23
CA PHE A 480 -20.86 3.81 20.74
C PHE A 480 -20.70 5.24 20.17
N LEU A 481 -20.85 5.42 18.87
CA LEU A 481 -20.76 6.75 18.26
C LEU A 481 -21.90 7.67 18.69
N ALA A 482 -23.10 7.14 18.91
CA ALA A 482 -24.22 7.92 19.48
C ALA A 482 -23.84 8.42 20.86
N GLN A 483 -23.35 7.54 21.75
CA GLN A 483 -22.89 7.91 23.08
C GLN A 483 -21.78 8.96 23.07
N VAL A 484 -20.77 8.77 22.22
CA VAL A 484 -19.67 9.75 22.04
C VAL A 484 -20.19 11.12 21.63
N ASN A 485 -21.14 11.16 20.69
CA ASN A 485 -21.74 12.42 20.22
C ASN A 485 -22.69 13.07 21.22
N GLU A 486 -23.39 12.28 22.04
CA GLU A 486 -24.30 12.76 23.06
C GLU A 486 -23.60 13.29 24.31
N THR A 487 -22.33 12.91 24.51
CA THR A 487 -21.53 13.30 25.68
C THR A 487 -20.22 13.98 25.28
N PRO A 488 -20.28 15.16 24.63
CA PRO A 488 -19.10 15.84 24.12
C PRO A 488 -18.15 16.36 25.21
N GLU A 489 -18.60 16.40 26.48
CA GLU A 489 -17.79 16.73 27.65
C GLU A 489 -16.89 15.58 28.11
N ASN A 490 -17.14 14.36 27.66
CA ASN A 490 -16.34 13.18 27.95
C ASN A 490 -15.31 12.95 26.87
N LEU A 491 -14.14 12.46 27.25
CA LEU A 491 -13.07 12.05 26.35
C LEU A 491 -12.99 10.52 26.34
N TYR A 492 -13.05 9.93 25.16
CA TYR A 492 -12.98 8.50 24.95
C TYR A 492 -11.62 8.12 24.36
N VAL A 493 -10.87 7.29 25.07
CA VAL A 493 -9.57 6.77 24.64
C VAL A 493 -9.73 5.34 24.17
N LEU A 494 -9.46 5.06 22.90
CA LEU A 494 -9.65 3.76 22.29
C LEU A 494 -8.33 3.02 22.18
N ASP A 495 -8.34 1.73 22.49
CA ASP A 495 -7.21 0.88 22.15
C ASP A 495 -7.10 0.69 20.62
N PHE A 496 -5.96 0.10 20.19
CA PHE A 496 -5.69 -0.06 18.76
C PHE A 496 -6.73 -0.95 18.06
N GLY A 497 -7.15 -2.05 18.68
CA GLY A 497 -8.15 -2.95 18.10
C GLY A 497 -9.50 -2.28 17.92
N THR A 498 -9.96 -1.58 18.94
CA THR A 498 -11.21 -0.81 18.94
C THR A 498 -11.16 0.33 17.92
N ALA A 499 -10.07 1.10 17.90
CA ALA A 499 -9.89 2.18 16.94
C ALA A 499 -10.00 1.67 15.50
N ILE A 500 -9.36 0.57 15.20
CA ILE A 500 -9.40 -0.04 13.88
C ILE A 500 -10.79 -0.49 13.47
N GLN A 501 -11.49 -1.16 14.36
CA GLN A 501 -12.85 -1.59 14.08
C GLN A 501 -13.75 -0.38 13.78
N THR A 502 -13.66 0.66 14.59
CA THR A 502 -14.38 1.93 14.35
C THR A 502 -14.04 2.50 12.97
N LEU A 503 -12.75 2.59 12.62
CA LEU A 503 -12.31 3.10 11.32
C LEU A 503 -12.89 2.32 10.14
N TYR A 504 -12.98 1.03 10.27
CA TYR A 504 -13.47 0.19 9.19
C TYR A 504 -14.97 0.32 8.96
N TYR A 505 -15.75 0.42 10.03
CA TYR A 505 -17.19 0.33 9.93
C TYR A 505 -17.88 1.69 9.74
N ASP A 506 -17.40 2.68 10.45
CA ASP A 506 -18.15 3.92 10.61
C ASP A 506 -17.77 5.00 9.59
N PHE A 507 -16.58 4.88 8.97
CA PHE A 507 -16.09 5.91 8.08
C PHE A 507 -16.10 5.51 6.61
N SER A 508 -16.73 6.37 5.79
CA SER A 508 -16.70 6.24 4.34
C SER A 508 -15.41 6.86 3.79
N VAL A 509 -14.69 6.13 2.93
CA VAL A 509 -13.50 6.64 2.23
C VAL A 509 -13.77 7.83 1.31
N PHE A 510 -15.04 8.09 0.98
CA PHE A 510 -15.43 9.21 0.12
C PHE A 510 -15.49 10.56 0.84
N LYS A 511 -15.65 10.53 2.16
CA LYS A 511 -15.69 11.71 3.01
C LYS A 511 -14.38 11.83 3.77
N SER A 512 -13.91 13.05 3.95
CA SER A 512 -12.75 13.30 4.78
C SER A 512 -13.02 12.87 6.22
N SER A 513 -12.05 12.25 6.85
CA SER A 513 -12.05 11.94 8.30
C SER A 513 -12.31 13.20 9.13
N ARG A 514 -11.81 14.37 8.71
CA ARG A 514 -12.08 15.66 9.36
C ARG A 514 -13.57 16.01 9.48
N ALA A 515 -14.38 15.54 8.53
CA ALA A 515 -15.83 15.79 8.53
C ALA A 515 -16.63 14.75 9.35
N CYS A 516 -16.00 13.63 9.71
CA CYS A 516 -16.71 12.48 10.29
C CYS A 516 -16.15 12.06 11.64
N PHE A 517 -14.88 12.30 11.93
CA PHE A 517 -14.24 11.82 13.15
C PHE A 517 -14.67 12.63 14.37
N PRO A 518 -15.11 11.98 15.48
CA PRO A 518 -15.49 12.67 16.69
C PRO A 518 -14.30 13.39 17.33
N LYS A 519 -14.53 14.61 17.81
CA LYS A 519 -13.46 15.42 18.41
C LYS A 519 -13.06 15.00 19.83
N ASN A 520 -13.92 14.24 20.48
CA ASN A 520 -13.71 13.74 21.85
C ASN A 520 -13.28 12.28 21.88
N VAL A 521 -12.60 11.83 20.84
CA VAL A 521 -11.99 10.48 20.74
C VAL A 521 -10.50 10.61 20.54
N LEU A 522 -9.72 9.89 21.33
CA LEU A 522 -8.27 9.72 21.18
C LEU A 522 -7.94 8.25 20.99
N PHE A 523 -6.80 7.97 20.40
CA PHE A 523 -6.24 6.62 20.35
C PHE A 523 -5.17 6.47 21.43
N LEU A 524 -5.24 5.39 22.19
CA LEU A 524 -4.20 5.07 23.16
C LEU A 524 -2.92 4.61 22.47
N SER A 525 -3.09 3.90 21.36
CA SER A 525 -2.03 3.16 20.68
C SER A 525 -1.86 3.62 19.24
N GLY A 526 -0.75 3.19 18.62
CA GLY A 526 -0.53 3.37 17.20
C GLY A 526 0.60 4.34 16.85
N VAL A 527 0.81 4.52 15.55
CA VAL A 527 1.92 5.31 15.01
C VAL A 527 1.82 6.82 15.26
N THR A 528 0.66 7.30 15.67
CA THR A 528 0.42 8.73 15.92
C THR A 528 0.76 9.16 17.33
N GLN A 529 1.02 8.23 18.25
CA GLN A 529 1.21 8.55 19.66
C GLN A 529 2.37 9.51 19.92
N SER A 530 3.48 9.35 19.22
CA SER A 530 4.64 10.26 19.32
C SER A 530 4.69 11.30 18.20
N HIS A 531 3.61 11.47 17.42
CA HIS A 531 3.57 12.49 16.36
C HIS A 531 3.43 13.88 16.97
N PRO A 532 4.32 14.85 16.65
CA PRO A 532 4.36 16.15 17.32
C PRO A 532 3.02 16.88 17.35
N SER A 533 2.30 16.96 16.22
CA SER A 533 0.99 17.63 16.22
C SER A 533 -0.07 16.94 17.09
N VAL A 534 0.08 15.62 17.32
CA VAL A 534 -0.82 14.87 18.21
C VAL A 534 -0.44 15.10 19.68
N GLN A 535 0.86 15.15 19.98
CA GLN A 535 1.34 15.53 21.31
C GLN A 535 0.91 16.94 21.70
N ASP A 536 1.12 17.92 20.82
CA ASP A 536 0.65 19.31 21.02
C ASP A 536 -0.85 19.35 21.30
N TYR A 537 -1.64 18.54 20.61
CA TYR A 537 -3.07 18.45 20.85
C TYR A 537 -3.40 17.87 22.22
N ILE A 538 -2.76 16.78 22.63
CA ILE A 538 -2.94 16.13 23.94
C ILE A 538 -2.55 17.10 25.06
N GLU A 539 -1.44 17.82 24.92
CA GLU A 539 -1.00 18.85 25.85
C GLU A 539 -2.01 20.01 25.93
N SER A 540 -2.61 20.41 24.81
CA SER A 540 -3.66 21.44 24.78
C SER A 540 -4.92 21.03 25.54
N LEU A 541 -5.16 19.74 25.72
CA LEU A 541 -6.23 19.17 26.57
C LEU A 541 -5.83 19.12 28.05
N GLY A 542 -4.59 19.46 28.39
CA GLY A 542 -4.06 19.48 29.75
C GLY A 542 -3.45 18.14 30.21
N PHE A 543 -3.09 17.26 29.28
CA PHE A 543 -2.52 15.94 29.58
C PHE A 543 -1.10 15.84 29.04
N GLU A 544 -0.24 15.13 29.77
CA GLU A 544 1.13 14.85 29.33
C GLU A 544 1.14 13.81 28.19
N ASN A 545 0.30 12.80 28.30
CA ASN A 545 0.10 11.75 27.27
C ASN A 545 -1.27 11.10 27.46
N THR A 546 -1.68 10.23 26.54
CA THR A 546 -2.99 9.55 26.58
C THR A 546 -3.14 8.58 27.75
N LEU A 547 -2.05 7.94 28.22
CA LEU A 547 -2.08 7.10 29.43
C LEU A 547 -2.33 7.95 30.66
N ALA A 548 -1.61 9.06 30.82
CA ALA A 548 -1.79 9.99 31.94
C ALA A 548 -3.19 10.60 31.99
N ALA A 549 -3.89 10.68 30.85
CA ALA A 549 -5.27 11.16 30.80
C ALA A 549 -6.29 10.20 31.44
N LEU A 550 -6.06 8.89 31.42
CA LEU A 550 -7.06 7.86 31.79
C LEU A 550 -7.66 8.01 33.20
N PRO A 551 -6.90 8.37 34.25
CA PRO A 551 -7.47 8.55 35.61
C PRO A 551 -8.30 9.83 35.77
N SER A 552 -8.34 10.72 34.77
CA SER A 552 -9.04 12.01 34.86
C SER A 552 -10.56 11.85 34.85
N LYS A 553 -11.29 12.79 35.47
CA LYS A 553 -12.72 12.65 35.80
C LYS A 553 -13.61 12.27 34.61
N ASN A 554 -13.43 12.91 33.47
CA ASN A 554 -14.29 12.73 32.28
C ASN A 554 -13.60 11.97 31.16
N VAL A 555 -12.62 11.11 31.50
CA VAL A 555 -11.91 10.28 30.53
C VAL A 555 -12.31 8.83 30.72
N TYR A 556 -12.66 8.18 29.62
CA TYR A 556 -13.09 6.79 29.59
C TYR A 556 -12.21 6.01 28.62
N TYR A 557 -11.82 4.80 28.99
CA TYR A 557 -11.11 3.89 28.14
C TYR A 557 -12.07 2.92 27.48
N VAL A 558 -11.96 2.70 26.19
CA VAL A 558 -12.85 1.82 25.42
C VAL A 558 -12.02 0.74 24.74
N SER A 559 -12.34 -0.50 25.04
CA SER A 559 -11.60 -1.65 24.53
C SER A 559 -12.52 -2.81 24.22
N ASN A 560 -12.24 -3.53 23.16
CA ASN A 560 -12.86 -4.82 22.82
C ASN A 560 -11.94 -6.00 23.17
N THR A 561 -10.86 -5.75 23.87
CA THR A 561 -9.87 -6.74 24.31
C THR A 561 -9.71 -6.68 25.82
N SER A 562 -8.95 -7.60 26.39
CA SER A 562 -8.58 -7.59 27.82
C SER A 562 -7.34 -6.71 28.10
N SER A 563 -7.23 -5.59 27.41
CA SER A 563 -6.09 -4.68 27.52
C SER A 563 -6.09 -3.83 28.81
N GLU A 564 -7.23 -3.73 29.49
CA GLU A 564 -7.39 -3.00 30.75
C GLU A 564 -6.44 -3.48 31.85
N THR A 565 -6.20 -4.78 31.93
CA THR A 565 -5.27 -5.37 32.93
C THR A 565 -3.83 -4.93 32.66
N ARG A 566 -3.40 -4.91 31.41
CA ARG A 566 -2.06 -4.47 31.00
C ARG A 566 -1.84 -3.01 31.37
N ILE A 567 -2.82 -2.16 31.11
CA ILE A 567 -2.77 -0.73 31.44
C ILE A 567 -2.80 -0.53 32.95
N LEU A 568 -3.60 -1.29 33.67
CA LEU A 568 -3.61 -1.23 35.13
C LEU A 568 -2.24 -1.62 35.73
N THR A 569 -1.63 -2.69 35.21
CA THR A 569 -0.30 -3.13 35.64
C THR A 569 0.75 -2.05 35.33
N TYR A 570 0.67 -1.41 34.17
CA TYR A 570 1.53 -0.29 33.82
C TYR A 570 1.48 0.82 34.88
N PHE A 571 0.29 1.25 35.31
CA PHE A 571 0.17 2.27 36.36
C PHE A 571 0.76 1.81 37.69
N GLN A 572 0.61 0.55 38.04
CA GLN A 572 1.15 -0.02 39.28
C GLN A 572 2.68 -0.05 39.26
N GLU A 573 3.29 -0.34 38.13
CA GLU A 573 4.74 -0.40 37.96
C GLU A 573 5.38 1.00 37.86
N HIS A 574 4.68 1.99 37.28
CA HIS A 574 5.22 3.32 36.97
C HIS A 574 4.66 4.45 37.86
N GLY A 575 4.48 4.17 39.15
CA GLY A 575 4.31 5.21 40.18
C GLY A 575 2.88 5.55 40.57
N SER A 576 1.88 4.80 40.08
CA SER A 576 0.48 4.99 40.48
C SER A 576 -0.18 3.69 41.04
N PRO A 577 0.36 3.12 42.13
CA PRO A 577 -0.08 1.80 42.63
C PRO A 577 -1.53 1.79 43.11
N ASN A 578 -2.14 2.94 43.38
CA ASN A 578 -3.51 3.09 43.89
C ASN A 578 -4.54 3.26 42.76
N VAL A 579 -4.15 3.11 41.50
CA VAL A 579 -5.09 3.14 40.36
C VAL A 579 -5.98 1.90 40.39
N GLN A 580 -7.27 2.11 40.20
CA GLN A 580 -8.27 1.08 40.03
C GLN A 580 -8.98 1.25 38.70
N VAL A 581 -9.48 0.15 38.15
CA VAL A 581 -10.25 0.14 36.91
C VAL A 581 -11.61 -0.51 37.18
N ASP A 582 -12.67 0.19 36.77
CA ASP A 582 -14.05 -0.26 36.91
C ASP A 582 -14.68 -0.40 35.52
N ASN A 583 -15.42 -1.47 35.29
CA ASN A 583 -16.30 -1.60 34.14
C ASN A 583 -17.53 -0.72 34.37
N ILE A 584 -17.69 0.31 33.55
CA ILE A 584 -18.82 1.25 33.62
C ILE A 584 -19.99 0.74 32.82
N GLU A 585 -19.69 0.23 31.60
CA GLU A 585 -20.71 -0.22 30.67
C GLU A 585 -20.12 -1.22 29.69
N THR A 586 -20.96 -2.16 29.26
CA THR A 586 -20.62 -3.06 28.15
C THR A 586 -21.56 -2.78 26.99
N LEU A 587 -21.01 -2.30 25.89
CA LEU A 587 -21.70 -1.98 24.66
C LEU A 587 -21.35 -3.04 23.62
N ASP A 588 -22.27 -4.00 23.37
CA ASP A 588 -22.02 -5.14 22.49
C ASP A 588 -20.65 -5.83 22.81
N ASP A 589 -19.65 -5.72 21.88
CA ASP A 589 -18.32 -6.32 22.04
C ASP A 589 -17.29 -5.38 22.69
N TYR A 590 -17.68 -4.17 23.10
CA TYR A 590 -16.77 -3.23 23.74
C TYR A 590 -17.12 -3.01 25.19
N VAL A 591 -16.11 -2.73 25.96
CA VAL A 591 -16.26 -2.37 27.38
C VAL A 591 -15.75 -0.96 27.57
N VAL A 592 -16.55 -0.15 28.25
CA VAL A 592 -16.17 1.18 28.69
C VAL A 592 -15.61 1.10 30.11
N TRP A 593 -14.36 1.42 30.25
CA TRP A 593 -13.62 1.35 31.49
C TRP A 593 -13.39 2.73 32.10
N LYS A 594 -13.36 2.81 33.39
CA LYS A 594 -12.98 3.99 34.15
C LYS A 594 -11.82 3.71 35.06
N TYR A 595 -10.71 4.45 34.84
CA TYR A 595 -9.58 4.45 35.75
C TYR A 595 -9.79 5.53 36.83
N THR A 596 -9.47 5.24 38.09
CA THR A 596 -9.56 6.17 39.21
C THR A 596 -8.35 5.99 40.12
N ILE A 597 -7.82 7.11 40.62
CA ILE A 597 -6.77 7.12 41.67
C ILE A 597 -7.47 7.27 43.01
N LYS A 598 -7.25 6.33 43.95
CA LYS A 598 -7.77 6.37 45.34
C LYS A 598 -6.78 6.98 46.28
#